data_a9e6c44c8f977912e549f3f87c94ca6e
#
_entry.id   a9e6c44c8f977912e549f3f87c94ca6e
#
_cell.length_a   1.000
_cell.length_b   1.000
_cell.length_c   1.000
_cell.angle_alpha   90.00
_cell.angle_beta   90.00
_cell.angle_gamma   90.00
#
_symmetry.space_group_name_H-M   'P 1'
#
loop_
_entity.id
_entity.type
_entity.pdbx_description
1 polymer ?
#
loop_
_entity_poly.entity_id
_entity_poly.type
_entity_poly.pdbx_seq_one_letter_code
_entity_poly.pdbx_strand_id
1 'polypeptide(L)'
;MKKNVFFSLFILLSVNLLSAQIVVLNPVKVAQEDIKQFLNVEVNYSKKIAQNAVNKNKLVGWALMENTNIGPDDYNFMWVNVYSDIESATNENSWWNDSEKVLGVKPDILFSDSSKYKYGKSFTYKMQMAIPNSGPASYVIFNFATPDNVDAVTASSKKYVMPHFTKKMKENGMVGWGMATKITPQGEEHSSVMFYDSYDNLTNVMKHLAGEGIIKGLPMDKIVKVDWEMRPVMKVISSTATKK
;
A
#
# COMPACT_ATOMS: atom_id res chain seq x y z
N MET A 1 33.71 24.30 -8.18
CA MET A 1 33.53 22.94 -7.60
C MET A 1 32.65 22.86 -6.33
N LYS A 2 31.65 23.72 -6.12
CA LYS A 2 30.78 23.69 -4.90
C LYS A 2 29.30 23.31 -5.15
N LYS A 3 28.88 23.06 -6.40
CA LYS A 3 27.48 22.74 -6.73
C LYS A 3 27.13 21.26 -6.66
N ASN A 4 28.09 20.34 -6.68
CA ASN A 4 27.82 18.90 -6.75
C ASN A 4 27.63 18.22 -5.37
N VAL A 5 28.08 18.85 -4.27
CA VAL A 5 27.95 18.32 -2.92
C VAL A 5 26.51 18.44 -2.38
N PHE A 6 25.78 19.48 -2.80
CA PHE A 6 24.40 19.72 -2.35
C PHE A 6 23.39 18.73 -2.96
N PHE A 7 23.64 18.27 -4.19
CA PHE A 7 22.76 17.32 -4.88
C PHE A 7 22.88 15.89 -4.31
N SER A 8 24.09 15.50 -3.90
CA SER A 8 24.31 14.18 -3.29
C SER A 8 23.71 14.06 -1.88
N LEU A 9 23.63 15.15 -1.13
CA LEU A 9 23.04 15.18 0.21
C LEU A 9 21.50 15.07 0.16
N PHE A 10 20.88 15.62 -0.88
CA PHE A 10 19.42 15.56 -1.06
C PHE A 10 18.92 14.16 -1.44
N ILE A 11 19.72 13.37 -2.18
CA ILE A 11 19.41 11.98 -2.54
C ILE A 11 19.51 11.06 -1.32
N LEU A 12 20.47 11.32 -0.42
CA LEU A 12 20.64 10.54 0.83
C LEU A 12 19.50 10.79 1.84
N LEU A 13 18.94 12.00 1.88
CA LEU A 13 17.80 12.34 2.74
C LEU A 13 16.48 11.69 2.27
N SER A 14 16.29 11.52 0.95
CA SER A 14 15.08 10.90 0.40
C SER A 14 14.97 9.38 0.65
N VAL A 15 16.10 8.69 0.77
CA VAL A 15 16.12 7.23 1.05
C VAL A 15 15.75 6.93 2.51
N ASN A 16 16.06 7.81 3.45
CA ASN A 16 15.73 7.62 4.87
C ASN A 16 14.25 7.86 5.20
N LEU A 17 13.51 8.62 4.38
CA LEU A 17 12.08 8.89 4.61
C LEU A 17 11.18 7.70 4.27
N LEU A 18 11.62 6.77 3.41
CA LEU A 18 10.83 5.59 3.03
C LEU A 18 10.79 4.52 4.13
N SER A 19 11.84 4.43 4.97
CA SER A 19 11.93 3.41 6.03
C SER A 19 11.15 3.77 7.31
N ALA A 20 10.60 4.98 7.42
CA ALA A 20 9.79 5.41 8.57
C ALA A 20 8.28 5.36 8.30
N GLN A 21 7.86 5.15 7.05
CA GLN A 21 6.45 5.20 6.67
C GLN A 21 5.64 4.11 7.34
N ILE A 22 4.42 4.49 7.72
CA ILE A 22 3.41 3.60 8.29
C ILE A 22 2.31 3.39 7.25
N VAL A 23 2.00 2.14 6.98
CA VAL A 23 0.91 1.73 6.10
C VAL A 23 -0.21 1.15 6.94
N VAL A 24 -1.41 1.69 6.81
CA VAL A 24 -2.61 1.19 7.47
C VAL A 24 -3.55 0.63 6.41
N LEU A 25 -3.87 -0.66 6.54
CA LEU A 25 -4.80 -1.38 5.68
C LEU A 25 -6.14 -1.52 6.41
N ASN A 26 -7.21 -1.04 5.80
CA ASN A 26 -8.56 -1.08 6.36
C ASN A 26 -9.49 -1.84 5.41
N PRO A 27 -9.68 -3.16 5.59
CA PRO A 27 -10.60 -3.94 4.76
C PRO A 27 -12.04 -3.57 5.05
N VAL A 28 -12.87 -3.56 4.01
CA VAL A 28 -14.31 -3.32 4.12
C VAL A 28 -15.08 -4.23 3.18
N LYS A 29 -16.21 -4.75 3.65
CA LYS A 29 -17.20 -5.48 2.85
C LYS A 29 -18.39 -4.58 2.61
N VAL A 30 -18.69 -4.38 1.34
CA VAL A 30 -19.83 -3.62 0.83
C VAL A 30 -20.77 -4.60 0.13
N ALA A 31 -22.06 -4.56 0.44
CA ALA A 31 -23.06 -5.40 -0.23
C ALA A 31 -23.15 -5.02 -1.71
N GLN A 32 -23.48 -6.00 -2.57
CA GLN A 32 -23.48 -5.84 -4.02
C GLN A 32 -24.35 -4.66 -4.49
N GLU A 33 -25.51 -4.50 -3.86
CA GLU A 33 -26.46 -3.41 -4.14
C GLU A 33 -25.93 -2.02 -3.78
N ASP A 34 -25.02 -1.92 -2.80
CA ASP A 34 -24.46 -0.65 -2.30
C ASP A 34 -23.14 -0.25 -3.01
N ILE A 35 -22.51 -1.16 -3.78
CA ILE A 35 -21.18 -0.91 -4.40
C ILE A 35 -21.19 0.35 -5.27
N LYS A 36 -22.22 0.57 -6.07
CA LYS A 36 -22.29 1.75 -6.94
C LYS A 36 -22.27 3.06 -6.15
N GLN A 37 -23.04 3.11 -5.05
CA GLN A 37 -23.09 4.27 -4.17
C GLN A 37 -21.77 4.45 -3.42
N PHE A 38 -21.22 3.37 -2.88
CA PHE A 38 -19.92 3.34 -2.22
C PHE A 38 -18.82 3.92 -3.13
N LEU A 39 -18.69 3.41 -4.35
CA LEU A 39 -17.68 3.88 -5.30
C LEU A 39 -17.89 5.34 -5.69
N ASN A 40 -19.16 5.78 -5.85
CA ASN A 40 -19.44 7.18 -6.12
C ASN A 40 -18.95 8.09 -5.00
N VAL A 41 -19.17 7.72 -3.74
CA VAL A 41 -18.73 8.49 -2.58
C VAL A 41 -17.20 8.48 -2.48
N GLU A 42 -16.59 7.33 -2.58
CA GLU A 42 -15.15 7.18 -2.41
C GLU A 42 -14.33 7.91 -3.49
N VAL A 43 -14.73 7.75 -4.75
CA VAL A 43 -13.99 8.33 -5.89
C VAL A 43 -14.18 9.85 -5.98
N ASN A 44 -15.37 10.35 -5.66
CA ASN A 44 -15.70 11.77 -5.84
C ASN A 44 -15.51 12.63 -4.58
N TYR A 45 -15.58 12.03 -3.38
CA TYR A 45 -15.53 12.80 -2.13
C TYR A 45 -14.37 12.38 -1.24
N SER A 46 -14.24 11.09 -0.87
CA SER A 46 -13.14 10.61 -0.01
C SER A 46 -11.78 10.93 -0.61
N LYS A 47 -11.60 10.72 -1.92
CA LYS A 47 -10.37 11.10 -2.63
C LYS A 47 -10.02 12.58 -2.50
N LYS A 48 -11.01 13.49 -2.54
CA LYS A 48 -10.74 14.94 -2.39
C LYS A 48 -10.22 15.27 -1.00
N ILE A 49 -10.82 14.65 0.04
CA ILE A 49 -10.39 14.83 1.43
C ILE A 49 -8.96 14.29 1.59
N ALA A 50 -8.70 13.07 1.09
CA ALA A 50 -7.40 12.45 1.14
C ALA A 50 -6.32 13.25 0.37
N GLN A 51 -6.65 13.79 -0.82
CA GLN A 51 -5.73 14.63 -1.57
C GLN A 51 -5.41 15.94 -0.82
N ASN A 52 -6.39 16.56 -0.17
CA ASN A 52 -6.14 17.70 0.70
C ASN A 52 -5.20 17.35 1.86
N ALA A 53 -5.38 16.16 2.45
CA ALA A 53 -4.51 15.67 3.52
C ALA A 53 -3.07 15.45 3.03
N VAL A 54 -2.88 14.89 1.82
CA VAL A 54 -1.57 14.75 1.18
C VAL A 54 -0.93 16.12 0.95
N ASN A 55 -1.69 17.08 0.43
CA ASN A 55 -1.21 18.44 0.20
C ASN A 55 -0.77 19.15 1.50
N LYS A 56 -1.39 18.79 2.63
CA LYS A 56 -1.09 19.32 3.97
C LYS A 56 -0.08 18.47 4.76
N ASN A 57 0.52 17.43 4.16
CA ASN A 57 1.43 16.47 4.81
C ASN A 57 0.82 15.69 6.00
N LYS A 58 -0.51 15.57 6.07
CA LYS A 58 -1.20 14.70 7.03
C LYS A 58 -1.19 13.23 6.58
N LEU A 59 -1.08 13.00 5.27
CA LEU A 59 -0.87 11.72 4.61
C LEU A 59 0.27 11.81 3.61
N VAL A 60 0.96 10.71 3.39
CA VAL A 60 1.88 10.51 2.25
C VAL A 60 1.09 10.05 1.03
N GLY A 61 0.09 9.21 1.25
CA GLY A 61 -0.78 8.70 0.19
C GLY A 61 -2.04 8.02 0.72
N TRP A 62 -3.01 7.91 -0.16
CA TRP A 62 -4.26 7.17 0.06
C TRP A 62 -4.65 6.43 -1.21
N ALA A 63 -5.20 5.23 -1.05
CA ALA A 63 -5.81 4.48 -2.15
C ALA A 63 -7.04 3.71 -1.67
N LEU A 64 -8.03 3.58 -2.56
CA LEU A 64 -9.09 2.59 -2.50
C LEU A 64 -8.76 1.48 -3.50
N MET A 65 -8.77 0.24 -3.04
CA MET A 65 -8.51 -0.95 -3.83
C MET A 65 -9.67 -1.92 -3.75
N GLU A 66 -9.92 -2.64 -4.85
CA GLU A 66 -10.91 -3.70 -4.99
C GLU A 66 -10.20 -5.05 -5.06
N ASN A 67 -10.61 -6.02 -4.26
CA ASN A 67 -10.11 -7.38 -4.32
C ASN A 67 -10.68 -8.08 -5.57
N THR A 68 -9.81 -8.62 -6.42
CA THR A 68 -10.22 -9.27 -7.68
C THR A 68 -10.61 -10.75 -7.50
N ASN A 69 -10.22 -11.36 -6.37
CA ASN A 69 -10.48 -12.77 -6.06
C ASN A 69 -11.21 -12.88 -4.72
N ILE A 70 -12.53 -12.73 -4.75
CA ILE A 70 -13.36 -12.71 -3.54
C ILE A 70 -14.27 -13.94 -3.46
N GLY A 71 -14.37 -14.50 -2.26
CA GLY A 71 -15.45 -15.41 -1.86
C GLY A 71 -16.64 -14.63 -1.27
N PRO A 72 -17.76 -15.32 -1.00
CA PRO A 72 -18.98 -14.69 -0.48
C PRO A 72 -18.79 -13.93 0.84
N ASP A 73 -17.84 -14.38 1.67
CA ASP A 73 -17.59 -13.82 3.00
C ASP A 73 -16.40 -12.88 3.06
N ASP A 74 -15.65 -12.73 1.96
CA ASP A 74 -14.45 -11.91 1.92
C ASP A 74 -14.77 -10.40 1.90
N TYR A 75 -13.79 -9.60 2.32
CA TYR A 75 -13.78 -8.16 2.13
C TYR A 75 -13.48 -7.84 0.67
N ASN A 76 -14.38 -7.08 0.03
CA ASN A 76 -14.25 -6.75 -1.40
C ASN A 76 -13.51 -5.46 -1.68
N PHE A 77 -13.35 -4.57 -0.67
CA PHE A 77 -12.56 -3.36 -0.79
C PHE A 77 -11.59 -3.19 0.36
N MET A 78 -10.58 -2.35 0.14
CA MET A 78 -9.58 -1.99 1.15
C MET A 78 -9.14 -0.55 0.95
N TRP A 79 -9.18 0.25 2.02
CA TRP A 79 -8.48 1.52 2.05
C TRP A 79 -7.05 1.30 2.50
N VAL A 80 -6.12 1.96 1.81
CA VAL A 80 -4.71 2.00 2.15
C VAL A 80 -4.35 3.44 2.49
N ASN A 81 -3.97 3.67 3.74
CA ASN A 81 -3.48 4.97 4.21
C ASN A 81 -1.98 4.87 4.46
N VAL A 82 -1.21 5.81 3.92
CA VAL A 82 0.24 5.88 4.12
C VAL A 82 0.56 7.17 4.87
N TYR A 83 1.27 7.04 5.99
CA TYR A 83 1.71 8.13 6.85
C TYR A 83 3.23 8.23 6.85
N SER A 84 3.78 9.40 7.19
CA SER A 84 5.22 9.63 7.26
C SER A 84 5.89 8.85 8.40
N ASP A 85 5.19 8.67 9.51
CA ASP A 85 5.70 8.13 10.77
C ASP A 85 4.56 7.66 11.67
N ILE A 86 4.92 7.10 12.85
CA ILE A 86 3.96 6.61 13.84
C ILE A 86 3.13 7.77 14.42
N GLU A 87 3.76 8.91 14.72
CA GLU A 87 3.11 10.07 15.29
C GLU A 87 1.99 10.58 14.39
N SER A 88 2.26 10.65 13.08
CA SER A 88 1.25 11.03 12.08
C SER A 88 0.13 10.00 11.98
N ALA A 89 0.45 8.71 12.09
CA ALA A 89 -0.54 7.63 11.98
C ALA A 89 -1.45 7.50 13.22
N THR A 90 -0.97 7.94 14.38
CA THR A 90 -1.70 7.88 15.67
C THR A 90 -2.27 9.22 16.11
N ASN A 91 -2.13 10.27 15.30
CA ASN A 91 -2.60 11.60 15.62
C ASN A 91 -4.15 11.63 15.72
N GLU A 92 -4.67 11.99 16.89
CA GLU A 92 -6.11 12.14 17.12
C GLU A 92 -6.75 13.21 16.22
N ASN A 93 -5.97 14.18 15.75
CA ASN A 93 -6.40 15.16 14.76
C ASN A 93 -6.34 14.53 13.35
N SER A 94 -7.19 13.55 13.15
CA SER A 94 -7.31 12.77 11.92
C SER A 94 -7.33 13.67 10.68
N TRP A 95 -6.73 13.19 9.61
CA TRP A 95 -6.79 13.85 8.30
C TRP A 95 -8.22 14.03 7.79
N TRP A 96 -9.17 13.22 8.30
CA TRP A 96 -10.60 13.29 7.99
C TRP A 96 -11.29 14.50 8.62
N ASN A 97 -10.74 15.08 9.68
CA ASN A 97 -11.36 16.23 10.39
C ASN A 97 -11.51 17.48 9.52
N ASP A 98 -10.77 17.60 8.42
CA ASP A 98 -10.92 18.67 7.45
C ASP A 98 -12.05 18.43 6.42
N SER A 99 -12.78 17.31 6.50
CA SER A 99 -13.74 16.86 5.49
C SER A 99 -14.83 17.86 5.17
N GLU A 100 -15.50 18.44 6.18
CA GLU A 100 -16.53 19.46 5.98
C GLU A 100 -15.99 20.69 5.24
N LYS A 101 -14.82 21.18 5.64
CA LYS A 101 -14.15 22.30 4.99
C LYS A 101 -13.79 22.03 3.54
N VAL A 102 -13.36 20.79 3.24
CA VAL A 102 -12.96 20.38 1.88
C VAL A 102 -14.17 20.19 0.99
N LEU A 103 -15.26 19.64 1.52
CA LEU A 103 -16.46 19.30 0.74
C LEU A 103 -17.46 20.45 0.66
N GLY A 104 -17.41 21.40 1.59
CA GLY A 104 -18.40 22.48 1.72
C GLY A 104 -19.76 22.02 2.26
N VAL A 105 -19.86 20.75 2.69
CA VAL A 105 -21.05 20.14 3.30
C VAL A 105 -20.63 19.20 4.43
N LYS A 106 -21.54 18.95 5.37
CA LYS A 106 -21.30 18.01 6.47
C LYS A 106 -21.09 16.60 5.89
N PRO A 107 -20.01 15.88 6.29
CA PRO A 107 -19.72 14.53 5.79
C PRO A 107 -20.88 13.56 5.98
N ASP A 108 -21.62 13.64 7.07
CA ASP A 108 -22.74 12.74 7.39
C ASP A 108 -23.81 12.68 6.29
N ILE A 109 -23.96 13.76 5.52
CA ILE A 109 -24.91 13.81 4.40
C ILE A 109 -24.46 12.85 3.26
N LEU A 110 -23.14 12.74 3.04
CA LEU A 110 -22.57 11.95 1.97
C LEU A 110 -22.27 10.50 2.40
N PHE A 111 -21.99 10.32 3.68
CA PHE A 111 -21.54 9.03 4.24
C PHE A 111 -22.60 8.38 5.16
N SER A 112 -23.87 8.79 5.05
CA SER A 112 -24.99 8.26 5.84
C SER A 112 -25.12 6.72 5.75
N ASP A 113 -24.77 6.15 4.62
CA ASP A 113 -24.87 4.70 4.36
C ASP A 113 -23.67 3.89 4.88
N SER A 114 -22.65 4.54 5.44
CA SER A 114 -21.44 3.86 5.95
C SER A 114 -21.73 2.86 7.07
N SER A 115 -22.82 3.02 7.81
CA SER A 115 -23.28 2.07 8.83
C SER A 115 -23.70 0.71 8.28
N LYS A 116 -23.97 0.63 6.97
CA LYS A 116 -24.29 -0.64 6.27
C LYS A 116 -23.04 -1.46 5.93
N TYR A 117 -21.85 -0.85 5.96
CA TYR A 117 -20.62 -1.53 5.58
C TYR A 117 -20.08 -2.36 6.74
N LYS A 118 -19.56 -3.54 6.42
CA LYS A 118 -18.88 -4.38 7.41
C LYS A 118 -17.38 -4.07 7.39
N TYR A 119 -16.90 -3.44 8.44
CA TYR A 119 -15.48 -3.11 8.59
C TYR A 119 -14.70 -4.30 9.13
N GLY A 120 -13.54 -4.58 8.54
CA GLY A 120 -12.59 -5.56 9.05
C GLY A 120 -11.65 -4.98 10.11
N LYS A 121 -10.77 -5.83 10.62
CA LYS A 121 -9.67 -5.36 11.49
C LYS A 121 -8.71 -4.49 10.67
N SER A 122 -8.28 -3.37 11.23
CA SER A 122 -7.21 -2.55 10.65
C SER A 122 -5.85 -3.20 10.92
N PHE A 123 -4.99 -3.20 9.90
CA PHE A 123 -3.63 -3.71 9.99
C PHE A 123 -2.65 -2.57 9.78
N THR A 124 -1.75 -2.39 10.73
CA THR A 124 -0.73 -1.34 10.67
C THR A 124 0.65 -1.96 10.51
N TYR A 125 1.35 -1.55 9.47
CA TYR A 125 2.69 -2.01 9.13
C TYR A 125 3.67 -0.85 9.08
N LYS A 126 4.93 -1.11 9.49
CA LYS A 126 6.06 -0.20 9.34
C LYS A 126 6.89 -0.62 8.14
N MET A 127 7.07 0.28 7.18
CA MET A 127 7.93 0.05 6.02
C MET A 127 9.37 -0.20 6.45
N GLN A 128 9.96 -1.26 5.93
CA GLN A 128 11.36 -1.61 6.13
C GLN A 128 12.22 -1.22 4.92
N MET A 129 11.65 -1.38 3.74
CA MET A 129 12.29 -0.99 2.48
C MET A 129 11.25 -0.83 1.36
N ALA A 130 11.56 -0.02 0.37
CA ALA A 130 10.75 0.14 -0.82
C ALA A 130 11.59 0.56 -2.04
N ILE A 131 11.10 0.19 -3.22
CA ILE A 131 11.48 0.81 -4.48
C ILE A 131 10.35 1.79 -4.80
N PRO A 132 10.65 3.11 -4.91
CA PRO A 132 9.63 4.11 -5.18
C PRO A 132 8.86 3.83 -6.47
N ASN A 133 7.58 4.18 -6.48
CA ASN A 133 6.76 4.01 -7.67
C ASN A 133 7.31 4.84 -8.84
N SER A 134 7.53 4.16 -9.97
CA SER A 134 7.98 4.77 -11.24
C SER A 134 6.80 5.26 -12.11
N GLY A 135 5.57 4.97 -11.70
CA GLY A 135 4.34 5.32 -12.41
C GLY A 135 3.09 4.95 -11.61
N PRO A 136 1.90 5.21 -12.16
CA PRO A 136 0.64 4.81 -11.52
C PRO A 136 0.50 3.30 -11.52
N ALA A 137 0.13 2.73 -10.36
CA ALA A 137 -0.22 1.33 -10.24
C ALA A 137 -1.70 1.13 -10.63
N SER A 138 -1.97 0.11 -11.44
CA SER A 138 -3.33 -0.37 -11.72
C SER A 138 -3.72 -1.57 -10.86
N TYR A 139 -2.72 -2.39 -10.49
CA TYR A 139 -2.89 -3.57 -9.66
C TYR A 139 -1.76 -3.68 -8.63
N VAL A 140 -2.08 -4.28 -7.49
CA VAL A 140 -1.12 -4.58 -6.42
C VAL A 140 -1.34 -6.01 -5.95
N ILE A 141 -0.26 -6.79 -5.86
CA ILE A 141 -0.27 -8.04 -5.10
C ILE A 141 0.20 -7.67 -3.70
N PHE A 142 -0.62 -7.98 -2.69
CA PHE A 142 -0.12 -8.03 -1.33
C PHE A 142 0.29 -9.47 -1.01
N ASN A 143 1.46 -9.65 -0.44
CA ASN A 143 1.97 -10.96 -0.06
C ASN A 143 2.16 -10.96 1.44
N PHE A 144 1.36 -11.75 2.15
CA PHE A 144 1.32 -11.84 3.60
C PHE A 144 1.96 -13.14 4.08
N ALA A 145 2.80 -13.06 5.11
CA ALA A 145 3.44 -14.24 5.70
C ALA A 145 3.84 -14.02 7.16
N THR A 146 4.05 -15.15 7.87
CA THR A 146 4.60 -15.17 9.24
C THR A 146 5.87 -16.02 9.26
N PRO A 147 7.00 -15.51 8.75
CA PRO A 147 8.26 -16.25 8.76
C PRO A 147 8.82 -16.37 10.18
N ASP A 148 9.51 -17.48 10.47
CA ASP A 148 10.18 -17.73 11.75
C ASP A 148 11.24 -16.67 12.08
N ASN A 149 11.88 -16.09 11.04
CA ASN A 149 12.93 -15.10 11.21
C ASN A 149 12.72 -13.91 10.26
N VAL A 150 12.03 -12.88 10.74
CA VAL A 150 11.73 -11.63 10.01
C VAL A 150 13.00 -10.88 9.61
N ASP A 151 14.04 -10.87 10.47
CA ASP A 151 15.29 -10.17 10.18
C ASP A 151 16.06 -10.84 9.04
N ALA A 152 16.08 -12.18 8.99
CA ALA A 152 16.69 -12.93 7.89
C ALA A 152 15.95 -12.68 6.56
N VAL A 153 14.62 -12.64 6.57
CA VAL A 153 13.80 -12.29 5.40
C VAL A 153 14.10 -10.87 4.95
N THR A 154 14.15 -9.92 5.87
CA THR A 154 14.47 -8.52 5.59
C THR A 154 15.87 -8.38 4.98
N ALA A 155 16.88 -9.02 5.57
CA ALA A 155 18.26 -8.97 5.10
C ALA A 155 18.40 -9.59 3.68
N SER A 156 17.78 -10.75 3.45
CA SER A 156 17.85 -11.42 2.15
C SER A 156 17.09 -10.64 1.07
N SER A 157 15.95 -10.07 1.40
CA SER A 157 15.16 -9.21 0.50
C SER A 157 15.93 -7.96 0.09
N LYS A 158 16.59 -7.30 1.04
CA LYS A 158 17.45 -6.12 0.77
C LYS A 158 18.64 -6.48 -0.11
N LYS A 159 19.25 -7.66 0.10
CA LYS A 159 20.47 -8.08 -0.60
C LYS A 159 20.20 -8.60 -2.01
N TYR A 160 19.09 -9.32 -2.22
CA TYR A 160 18.87 -10.09 -3.46
C TYR A 160 17.60 -9.65 -4.21
N VAL A 161 16.47 -9.44 -3.52
CA VAL A 161 15.19 -9.13 -4.16
C VAL A 161 15.17 -7.69 -4.66
N MET A 162 15.43 -6.73 -3.77
CA MET A 162 15.37 -5.30 -4.09
C MET A 162 16.30 -4.91 -5.26
N PRO A 163 17.59 -5.33 -5.34
CA PRO A 163 18.44 -5.00 -6.47
C PRO A 163 17.97 -5.64 -7.79
N HIS A 164 17.49 -6.89 -7.74
CA HIS A 164 16.95 -7.57 -8.92
C HIS A 164 15.71 -6.83 -9.45
N PHE A 165 14.76 -6.51 -8.57
CA PHE A 165 13.55 -5.79 -8.96
C PHE A 165 13.86 -4.38 -9.46
N THR A 166 14.75 -3.64 -8.79
CA THR A 166 15.17 -2.30 -9.26
C THR A 166 15.68 -2.35 -10.71
N LYS A 167 16.43 -3.41 -11.07
CA LYS A 167 16.97 -3.58 -12.43
C LYS A 167 15.92 -3.99 -13.46
N LYS A 168 14.94 -4.82 -13.04
CA LYS A 168 14.04 -5.55 -13.95
C LYS A 168 12.60 -5.03 -13.98
N MET A 169 12.18 -4.20 -13.01
CA MET A 169 10.79 -3.82 -12.85
C MET A 169 10.20 -3.13 -14.08
N LYS A 170 10.93 -2.20 -14.71
CA LYS A 170 10.44 -1.45 -15.87
C LYS A 170 10.10 -2.35 -17.06
N GLU A 171 10.94 -3.36 -17.36
CA GLU A 171 10.75 -4.30 -18.45
C GLU A 171 9.57 -5.24 -18.21
N ASN A 172 9.16 -5.41 -16.96
CA ASN A 172 8.12 -6.35 -16.53
C ASN A 172 6.85 -5.66 -16.06
N GLY A 173 6.69 -4.36 -16.32
CA GLY A 173 5.51 -3.58 -15.95
C GLY A 173 5.28 -3.46 -14.44
N MET A 174 6.29 -3.79 -13.61
CA MET A 174 6.26 -3.48 -12.18
C MET A 174 6.59 -2.01 -12.00
N VAL A 175 5.77 -1.30 -11.25
CA VAL A 175 5.92 0.14 -11.02
C VAL A 175 6.33 0.50 -9.60
N GLY A 176 6.25 -0.44 -8.66
CA GLY A 176 6.68 -0.25 -7.29
C GLY A 176 6.77 -1.57 -6.54
N TRP A 177 7.55 -1.58 -5.45
CA TRP A 177 7.74 -2.72 -4.57
C TRP A 177 8.10 -2.26 -3.17
N GLY A 178 7.71 -3.04 -2.17
CA GLY A 178 8.16 -2.81 -0.81
C GLY A 178 7.89 -3.95 0.14
N MET A 179 8.54 -3.87 1.30
CA MET A 179 8.40 -4.79 2.43
C MET A 179 8.13 -4.00 3.70
N ALA A 180 7.19 -4.48 4.50
CA ALA A 180 6.81 -3.90 5.78
C ALA A 180 6.65 -4.98 6.86
N THR A 181 6.84 -4.60 8.12
CA THR A 181 6.62 -5.46 9.28
C THR A 181 5.44 -4.96 10.10
N LYS A 182 4.67 -5.89 10.65
CA LYS A 182 3.45 -5.61 11.39
C LYS A 182 3.73 -4.88 12.71
N ILE A 183 2.96 -3.83 12.98
CA ILE A 183 2.88 -3.17 14.28
C ILE A 183 1.67 -3.68 15.05
N THR A 184 0.48 -3.69 14.41
CA THR A 184 -0.77 -4.11 15.05
C THR A 184 -1.77 -4.64 14.01
N PRO A 185 -2.69 -5.58 14.36
CA PRO A 185 -2.76 -6.27 15.65
C PRO A 185 -1.60 -7.25 15.87
N GLN A 186 -1.18 -7.40 17.11
CA GLN A 186 -0.19 -8.41 17.49
C GLN A 186 -0.85 -9.78 17.63
N GLY A 187 -0.06 -10.85 17.57
CA GLY A 187 -0.50 -12.24 17.66
C GLY A 187 -0.18 -13.06 16.42
N GLU A 188 -0.22 -14.38 16.56
CA GLU A 188 0.14 -15.36 15.52
C GLU A 188 -0.91 -15.48 14.41
N GLU A 189 -2.15 -15.07 14.70
CA GLU A 189 -3.27 -15.13 13.74
C GLU A 189 -3.10 -14.17 12.54
N HIS A 190 -2.11 -13.29 12.56
CA HIS A 190 -1.94 -12.25 11.55
C HIS A 190 -0.50 -12.17 11.08
N SER A 191 -0.32 -12.12 9.78
CA SER A 191 0.98 -12.09 9.12
C SER A 191 1.92 -11.02 9.67
N SER A 192 3.12 -11.43 10.08
CA SER A 192 4.13 -10.53 10.66
C SER A 192 4.83 -9.68 9.62
N VAL A 193 4.84 -10.11 8.35
CA VAL A 193 5.38 -9.36 7.22
C VAL A 193 4.36 -9.20 6.12
N MET A 194 4.47 -8.09 5.40
CA MET A 194 3.71 -7.80 4.20
C MET A 194 4.67 -7.28 3.13
N PHE A 195 4.62 -7.88 1.93
CA PHE A 195 5.22 -7.30 0.74
C PHE A 195 4.12 -6.76 -0.16
N TYR A 196 4.41 -5.74 -0.95
CA TYR A 196 3.55 -5.30 -2.02
C TYR A 196 4.32 -5.22 -3.33
N ASP A 197 3.67 -5.69 -4.40
CA ASP A 197 4.18 -5.67 -5.77
C ASP A 197 3.18 -4.90 -6.62
N SER A 198 3.54 -3.69 -7.06
CA SER A 198 2.65 -2.80 -7.82
C SER A 198 2.90 -2.94 -9.32
N TYR A 199 1.83 -3.06 -10.10
CA TYR A 199 1.87 -3.28 -11.54
C TYR A 199 1.00 -2.32 -12.33
N ASP A 200 1.39 -2.06 -13.57
CA ASP A 200 0.65 -1.26 -14.56
C ASP A 200 -0.58 -1.99 -15.14
N ASN A 201 -0.57 -3.33 -15.19
CA ASN A 201 -1.66 -4.13 -15.73
C ASN A 201 -1.75 -5.55 -15.12
N LEU A 202 -2.92 -6.19 -15.31
CA LEU A 202 -3.20 -7.53 -14.76
C LEU A 202 -2.35 -8.64 -15.39
N THR A 203 -1.99 -8.54 -16.68
CA THR A 203 -1.18 -9.55 -17.35
C THR A 203 0.19 -9.70 -16.68
N ASN A 204 0.82 -8.59 -16.29
CA ASN A 204 2.11 -8.61 -15.60
C ASN A 204 2.00 -9.16 -14.17
N VAL A 205 0.87 -8.92 -13.48
CA VAL A 205 0.53 -9.57 -12.21
C VAL A 205 0.48 -11.09 -12.38
N MET A 206 -0.27 -11.58 -13.40
CA MET A 206 -0.42 -13.02 -13.62
C MET A 206 0.90 -13.70 -14.01
N LYS A 207 1.74 -13.05 -14.80
CA LYS A 207 3.10 -13.53 -15.08
C LYS A 207 3.94 -13.67 -13.81
N HIS A 208 3.89 -12.65 -12.91
CA HIS A 208 4.58 -12.74 -11.63
C HIS A 208 4.12 -13.95 -10.82
N LEU A 209 2.78 -14.12 -10.67
CA LEU A 209 2.21 -15.22 -9.89
C LEU A 209 2.50 -16.60 -10.50
N ALA A 210 2.65 -16.67 -11.82
CA ALA A 210 3.06 -17.89 -12.54
C ALA A 210 4.58 -18.19 -12.46
N GLY A 211 5.36 -17.36 -11.74
CA GLY A 211 6.83 -17.52 -11.67
C GLY A 211 7.57 -17.02 -12.91
N GLU A 212 6.89 -16.23 -13.76
CA GLU A 212 7.43 -15.63 -14.97
C GLU A 212 7.78 -14.16 -14.76
N GLY A 213 8.11 -13.47 -15.84
CA GLY A 213 8.35 -12.03 -15.81
C GLY A 213 9.48 -11.65 -14.86
N ILE A 214 9.22 -10.78 -13.90
CA ILE A 214 10.24 -10.26 -12.98
C ILE A 214 10.83 -11.32 -12.06
N ILE A 215 10.11 -12.41 -11.78
CA ILE A 215 10.59 -13.51 -10.92
C ILE A 215 11.68 -14.32 -11.63
N LYS A 216 11.66 -14.34 -12.95
CA LYS A 216 12.65 -15.10 -13.74
C LYS A 216 14.06 -14.54 -13.51
N GLY A 217 14.96 -15.44 -13.06
CA GLY A 217 16.35 -15.09 -12.75
C GLY A 217 16.59 -14.50 -11.37
N LEU A 218 15.57 -14.45 -10.51
CA LEU A 218 15.75 -14.18 -9.09
C LEU A 218 16.56 -15.34 -8.46
N PRO A 219 17.63 -15.08 -7.68
CA PRO A 219 18.46 -16.12 -7.09
C PRO A 219 17.76 -16.80 -5.89
N MET A 220 16.75 -17.63 -6.19
CA MET A 220 15.88 -18.26 -5.18
C MET A 220 16.65 -19.14 -4.18
N ASP A 221 17.81 -19.68 -4.57
CA ASP A 221 18.71 -20.45 -3.71
C ASP A 221 19.38 -19.60 -2.62
N LYS A 222 19.40 -18.26 -2.76
CA LYS A 222 20.01 -17.31 -1.83
C LYS A 222 19.00 -16.50 -1.03
N ILE A 223 17.73 -16.60 -1.40
CA ILE A 223 16.64 -15.86 -0.74
C ILE A 223 16.05 -16.76 0.34
N VAL A 224 15.81 -16.17 1.52
CA VAL A 224 15.10 -16.88 2.58
C VAL A 224 13.69 -17.22 2.09
N LYS A 225 13.38 -18.51 2.08
CA LYS A 225 12.07 -18.99 1.64
C LYS A 225 11.00 -18.48 2.59
N VAL A 226 9.93 -17.98 2.02
CA VAL A 226 8.75 -17.50 2.74
C VAL A 226 7.54 -18.27 2.22
N ASP A 227 6.79 -18.89 3.11
CA ASP A 227 5.53 -19.52 2.78
C ASP A 227 4.41 -18.48 2.91
N TRP A 228 3.79 -18.16 1.78
CA TRP A 228 2.76 -17.13 1.71
C TRP A 228 1.43 -17.65 2.25
N GLU A 229 0.90 -16.99 3.26
CA GLU A 229 -0.42 -17.30 3.84
C GLU A 229 -1.54 -16.81 2.91
N MET A 230 -1.36 -15.61 2.34
CA MET A 230 -2.35 -15.01 1.45
C MET A 230 -1.67 -14.08 0.45
N ARG A 231 -2.15 -14.11 -0.80
CA ARG A 231 -1.64 -13.26 -1.89
C ARG A 231 -2.79 -12.62 -2.68
N PRO A 232 -3.60 -11.73 -2.07
CA PRO A 232 -4.68 -11.08 -2.78
C PRO A 232 -4.15 -10.16 -3.89
N VAL A 233 -4.84 -10.20 -5.03
CA VAL A 233 -4.64 -9.27 -6.14
C VAL A 233 -5.67 -8.15 -6.02
N MET A 234 -5.19 -6.94 -5.81
CA MET A 234 -6.00 -5.76 -5.61
C MET A 234 -5.95 -4.86 -6.84
N LYS A 235 -7.11 -4.48 -7.37
CA LYS A 235 -7.23 -3.46 -8.42
C LYS A 235 -7.31 -2.08 -7.77
N VAL A 236 -6.48 -1.15 -8.20
CA VAL A 236 -6.53 0.24 -7.73
C VAL A 236 -7.72 0.95 -8.38
N ILE A 237 -8.72 1.30 -7.58
CA ILE A 237 -9.92 2.02 -8.04
C ILE A 237 -9.67 3.53 -8.04
N SER A 238 -9.04 4.02 -6.98
CA SER A 238 -8.75 5.43 -6.82
C SER A 238 -7.53 5.62 -5.93
N SER A 239 -6.73 6.65 -6.20
CA SER A 239 -5.60 7.01 -5.36
C SER A 239 -5.34 8.52 -5.40
N THR A 240 -4.65 9.02 -4.39
CA THR A 240 -4.13 10.40 -4.41
C THR A 240 -2.92 10.49 -5.32
N ALA A 241 -2.73 11.66 -5.92
CA ALA A 241 -1.46 12.01 -6.54
C ALA A 241 -0.41 12.29 -5.46
N THR A 242 0.84 11.93 -5.73
CA THR A 242 1.97 12.36 -4.90
C THR A 242 2.08 13.89 -4.91
N LYS A 243 2.48 14.47 -3.79
CA LYS A 243 2.76 15.90 -3.74
C LYS A 243 3.90 16.22 -4.72
N LYS A 244 3.63 17.15 -5.63
CA LYS A 244 4.64 17.67 -6.57
C LYS A 244 5.65 18.56 -5.88
#